data_701951764b7f132e102662418bbd27c8
#
_entry.id   701951764b7f132e102662418bbd27c8
#
_cell.length_a   1.000
_cell.length_b   1.000
_cell.length_c   1.000
_cell.angle_alpha   90.00
_cell.angle_beta   90.00
_cell.angle_gamma   90.00
#
_symmetry.space_group_name_H-M   'P 1'
#
loop_
_entity.id
_entity.type
_entity.pdbx_description
1 polymer ?
#
loop_
_entity_poly.entity_id
_entity_poly.type
_entity_poly.pdbx_seq_one_letter_code
_entity_poly.pdbx_strand_id
1 'polypeptide(L)'
;MINRKNLWFLTLFSLILVLGIYYITLPSEIFSDNKTKEVNKTVDVKVSENDKLVALRVKRNEKIETTMSELQDKLTSSSLTSEEKNSAFEELQLLNLAKGKETYLEDKILNDFKIKSFIEINNDNIKVTISSSEHNSELANKIMRSIQEEFKEKKNITIKFES
;
A
#
# COMPACT_ATOMS: atom_id res chain seq x y z
N MET A 1 23.82 -50.00 -11.63
CA MET A 1 22.73 -50.04 -10.59
C MET A 1 22.81 -48.75 -9.77
N ILE A 2 21.89 -47.80 -9.97
CA ILE A 2 21.87 -46.55 -9.21
C ILE A 2 21.28 -46.85 -7.84
N ASN A 3 22.06 -46.59 -6.79
CA ASN A 3 21.61 -46.81 -5.39
C ASN A 3 20.45 -45.91 -5.09
N ARG A 4 19.36 -46.46 -4.50
CA ARG A 4 18.15 -45.71 -4.13
C ARG A 4 18.43 -44.50 -3.22
N LYS A 5 19.50 -44.56 -2.42
CA LYS A 5 19.97 -43.45 -1.57
C LYS A 5 20.54 -42.28 -2.38
N ASN A 6 21.22 -42.58 -3.53
CA ASN A 6 21.78 -41.56 -4.40
C ASN A 6 20.70 -40.91 -5.29
N LEU A 7 19.62 -41.64 -5.57
CA LEU A 7 18.49 -41.09 -6.32
C LEU A 7 17.76 -40.00 -5.52
N TRP A 8 17.55 -40.21 -4.21
CA TRP A 8 16.96 -39.21 -3.33
C TRP A 8 17.83 -37.96 -3.21
N PHE A 9 19.15 -38.13 -3.10
CA PHE A 9 20.08 -37.01 -3.07
C PHE A 9 20.09 -36.23 -4.40
N LEU A 10 20.00 -36.91 -5.53
CA LEU A 10 19.95 -36.30 -6.87
C LEU A 10 18.66 -35.45 -7.05
N THR A 11 17.52 -35.95 -6.58
CA THR A 11 16.25 -35.20 -6.64
C THR A 11 16.28 -33.96 -5.74
N LEU A 12 16.85 -34.07 -4.52
CA LEU A 12 17.01 -32.95 -3.60
C LEU A 12 17.94 -31.88 -4.19
N PHE A 13 19.07 -32.32 -4.78
CA PHE A 13 20.04 -31.43 -5.42
C PHE A 13 19.44 -30.71 -6.63
N SER A 14 18.66 -31.41 -7.47
CA SER A 14 17.94 -30.81 -8.59
C SER A 14 16.95 -29.75 -8.14
N LEU A 15 16.23 -30.01 -7.03
CA LEU A 15 15.26 -29.06 -6.47
C LEU A 15 15.93 -27.79 -5.94
N ILE A 16 17.07 -27.93 -5.27
CA ILE A 16 17.88 -26.80 -4.79
C ILE A 16 18.41 -25.97 -5.97
N LEU A 17 18.83 -26.64 -7.04
CA LEU A 17 19.37 -25.98 -8.24
C LEU A 17 18.29 -25.18 -8.97
N VAL A 18 17.06 -25.74 -9.10
CA VAL A 18 15.92 -25.03 -9.68
C VAL A 18 15.50 -23.83 -8.83
N LEU A 19 15.46 -23.98 -7.51
CA LEU A 19 15.18 -22.87 -6.59
C LEU A 19 16.26 -21.80 -6.66
N GLY A 20 17.54 -22.19 -6.78
CA GLY A 20 18.67 -21.28 -6.92
C GLY A 20 18.57 -20.43 -8.20
N ILE A 21 18.26 -21.06 -9.35
CA ILE A 21 18.06 -20.36 -10.61
C ILE A 21 16.85 -19.42 -10.51
N TYR A 22 15.76 -19.88 -9.88
CA TYR A 22 14.58 -19.04 -9.65
C TYR A 22 14.92 -17.79 -8.84
N TYR A 23 15.73 -17.91 -7.78
CA TYR A 23 16.18 -16.76 -6.98
C TYR A 23 17.07 -15.78 -7.74
N ILE A 24 17.90 -16.27 -8.67
CA ILE A 24 18.79 -15.41 -9.47
C ILE A 24 18.04 -14.72 -10.62
N THR A 25 16.98 -15.35 -11.15
CA THR A 25 16.18 -14.80 -12.26
C THR A 25 15.02 -13.92 -11.79
N LEU A 26 14.69 -13.88 -10.49
CA LEU A 26 13.73 -12.92 -9.98
C LEU A 26 14.30 -11.50 -10.11
N PRO A 27 13.57 -10.56 -10.74
CA PRO A 27 13.97 -9.16 -10.74
C PRO A 27 14.13 -8.67 -9.30
N SER A 28 15.27 -8.03 -9.02
CA SER A 28 15.64 -7.52 -7.69
C SER A 28 14.68 -6.48 -7.11
N GLU A 29 13.65 -6.11 -7.86
CA GLU A 29 12.62 -5.14 -7.47
C GLU A 29 11.64 -5.67 -6.41
N ILE A 30 11.55 -6.99 -6.23
CA ILE A 30 10.60 -7.60 -5.28
C ILE A 30 11.17 -7.68 -3.85
N PHE A 31 12.51 -7.56 -3.68
CA PHE A 31 13.19 -7.67 -2.38
C PHE A 31 13.86 -6.37 -1.92
N SER A 32 13.49 -5.21 -2.50
CA SER A 32 13.97 -3.91 -2.03
C SER A 32 13.12 -3.34 -0.91
N ASP A 33 12.78 -4.18 0.08
CA ASP A 33 12.35 -3.68 1.38
C ASP A 33 13.48 -3.89 2.40
N ASN A 34 13.91 -2.77 2.98
CA ASN A 34 14.80 -2.64 4.12
C ASN A 34 16.29 -2.92 3.91
N LYS A 35 17.00 -1.95 3.29
CA LYS A 35 18.35 -1.62 3.73
C LYS A 35 18.51 -0.11 3.87
N THR A 36 18.40 0.34 5.11
CA THR A 36 18.96 1.59 5.63
C THR A 36 20.40 1.71 5.14
N LYS A 37 20.64 2.56 4.15
CA LYS A 37 21.99 3.10 3.89
C LYS A 37 22.01 4.52 4.42
N GLU A 38 22.62 4.68 5.59
CA GLU A 38 23.19 5.97 5.95
C GLU A 38 24.14 6.41 4.85
N VAL A 39 23.76 7.44 4.16
CA VAL A 39 24.70 8.26 3.39
C VAL A 39 24.54 9.68 3.88
N ASN A 40 25.40 10.07 4.83
CA ASN A 40 25.72 11.47 5.09
C ASN A 40 26.22 12.09 3.79
N LYS A 41 25.35 12.79 3.10
CA LYS A 41 25.69 13.78 2.10
C LYS A 41 24.74 14.94 2.31
N THR A 42 25.27 16.03 2.87
CA THR A 42 24.64 17.34 2.81
C THR A 42 24.42 17.69 1.33
N VAL A 43 23.25 17.38 0.85
CA VAL A 43 22.74 17.86 -0.42
C VAL A 43 21.61 18.81 -0.05
N ASP A 44 21.69 20.03 -0.54
CA ASP A 44 20.55 20.94 -0.58
C ASP A 44 19.40 20.20 -1.28
N VAL A 45 18.54 19.58 -0.49
CA VAL A 45 17.41 18.84 -1.00
C VAL A 45 16.36 19.86 -1.38
N LYS A 46 16.29 20.21 -2.66
CA LYS A 46 15.04 20.63 -3.25
C LYS A 46 14.08 19.45 -3.04
N VAL A 47 13.23 19.55 -2.02
CA VAL A 47 12.15 18.59 -1.77
C VAL A 47 11.33 18.54 -3.07
N SER A 48 11.44 17.42 -3.79
CA SER A 48 10.66 17.25 -5.01
C SER A 48 9.18 17.09 -4.61
N GLU A 49 8.27 17.59 -5.42
CA GLU A 49 6.81 17.50 -5.19
C GLU A 49 6.34 16.07 -4.86
N ASN A 50 7.13 15.06 -5.24
CA ASN A 50 6.90 13.65 -4.96
C ASN A 50 7.22 13.23 -3.51
N ASP A 51 8.15 13.89 -2.84
CA ASP A 51 8.64 13.44 -1.53
C ASP A 51 7.57 13.59 -0.45
N LYS A 52 6.72 14.62 -0.58
CA LYS A 52 5.58 14.82 0.35
C LYS A 52 4.54 13.71 0.22
N LEU A 53 4.19 13.30 -1.01
CA LEU A 53 3.25 12.21 -1.23
C LEU A 53 3.82 10.87 -0.74
N VAL A 54 5.12 10.63 -0.95
CA VAL A 54 5.81 9.46 -0.42
C VAL A 54 5.76 9.44 1.11
N ALA A 55 6.05 10.56 1.77
CA ALA A 55 5.96 10.67 3.23
C ALA A 55 4.54 10.39 3.76
N LEU A 56 3.50 10.87 3.06
CA LEU A 56 2.11 10.57 3.41
C LEU A 56 1.79 9.07 3.27
N ARG A 57 2.28 8.42 2.21
CA ARG A 57 2.11 6.97 2.00
C ARG A 57 2.79 6.15 3.09
N VAL A 58 4.04 6.49 3.42
CA VAL A 58 4.77 5.82 4.51
C VAL A 58 3.98 5.92 5.80
N LYS A 59 3.59 7.13 6.19
CA LYS A 59 2.79 7.36 7.41
C LYS A 59 1.45 6.60 7.40
N ARG A 60 0.79 6.54 6.25
CA ARG A 60 -0.47 5.79 6.10
C ARG A 60 -0.24 4.30 6.26
N ASN A 61 0.80 3.76 5.62
CA ASN A 61 1.16 2.35 5.72
C ASN A 61 1.50 1.95 7.15
N GLU A 62 2.32 2.73 7.86
CA GLU A 62 2.64 2.50 9.27
C GLU A 62 1.37 2.45 10.14
N LYS A 63 0.45 3.40 9.93
CA LYS A 63 -0.84 3.40 10.63
C LYS A 63 -1.67 2.17 10.33
N ILE A 64 -1.75 1.77 9.06
CA ILE A 64 -2.48 0.57 8.64
C ILE A 64 -1.86 -0.68 9.27
N GLU A 65 -0.54 -0.84 9.22
CA GLU A 65 0.18 -1.98 9.79
C GLU A 65 -0.04 -2.07 11.31
N THR A 66 0.04 -0.94 12.02
CA THR A 66 -0.25 -0.89 13.46
C THR A 66 -1.69 -1.34 13.75
N THR A 67 -2.66 -0.78 13.04
CA THR A 67 -4.08 -1.14 13.22
C THR A 67 -4.33 -2.61 12.88
N MET A 68 -3.72 -3.12 11.80
CA MET A 68 -3.82 -4.54 11.43
C MET A 68 -3.25 -5.45 12.52
N SER A 69 -2.10 -5.11 13.09
CA SER A 69 -1.49 -5.86 14.19
C SER A 69 -2.41 -5.88 15.42
N GLU A 70 -2.94 -4.73 15.82
CA GLU A 70 -3.88 -4.63 16.95
C GLU A 70 -5.15 -5.48 16.73
N LEU A 71 -5.69 -5.49 15.51
CA LEU A 71 -6.86 -6.28 15.16
C LEU A 71 -6.56 -7.79 15.15
N GLN A 72 -5.37 -8.19 14.68
CA GLN A 72 -4.92 -9.57 14.72
C GLN A 72 -4.72 -10.06 16.15
N ASP A 73 -4.16 -9.23 17.02
CA ASP A 73 -4.01 -9.54 18.45
C ASP A 73 -5.39 -9.74 19.12
N LYS A 74 -6.38 -8.91 18.79
CA LYS A 74 -7.77 -9.11 19.24
C LYS A 74 -8.35 -10.44 18.76
N LEU A 75 -8.12 -10.82 17.50
CA LEU A 75 -8.62 -12.09 16.94
C LEU A 75 -8.01 -13.32 17.61
N THR A 76 -6.74 -13.23 18.01
CA THR A 76 -6.01 -14.34 18.66
C THR A 76 -6.19 -14.38 20.17
N SER A 77 -6.69 -13.31 20.78
CA SER A 77 -6.90 -13.24 22.24
C SER A 77 -7.91 -14.29 22.73
N SER A 78 -7.57 -15.00 23.78
CA SER A 78 -8.47 -15.94 24.45
C SER A 78 -9.46 -15.25 25.40
N SER A 79 -9.24 -13.99 25.72
CA SER A 79 -10.07 -13.22 26.68
C SER A 79 -11.27 -12.50 26.04
N LEU A 80 -11.31 -12.42 24.70
CA LEU A 80 -12.36 -11.72 23.97
C LEU A 80 -13.52 -12.65 23.60
N THR A 81 -14.73 -12.09 23.60
CA THR A 81 -15.95 -12.77 23.20
C THR A 81 -16.00 -13.00 21.68
N SER A 82 -16.88 -13.87 21.23
CA SER A 82 -17.08 -14.12 19.79
C SER A 82 -17.55 -12.87 19.05
N GLU A 83 -18.38 -12.06 19.68
CA GLU A 83 -18.88 -10.79 19.11
C GLU A 83 -17.75 -9.79 18.91
N GLU A 84 -16.85 -9.64 19.90
CA GLU A 84 -15.69 -8.74 19.79
C GLU A 84 -14.71 -9.20 18.71
N LYS A 85 -14.51 -10.51 18.57
CA LYS A 85 -13.68 -11.07 17.48
C LYS A 85 -14.34 -10.85 16.12
N ASN A 86 -15.64 -11.02 15.99
CA ASN A 86 -16.33 -10.74 14.73
C ASN A 86 -16.19 -9.27 14.35
N SER A 87 -16.36 -8.35 15.29
CA SER A 87 -16.15 -6.90 15.04
C SER A 87 -14.72 -6.60 14.59
N ALA A 88 -13.71 -7.21 15.23
CA ALA A 88 -12.32 -7.03 14.83
C ALA A 88 -12.05 -7.61 13.42
N PHE A 89 -12.70 -8.71 13.07
CA PHE A 89 -12.60 -9.29 11.72
C PHE A 89 -13.25 -8.40 10.65
N GLU A 90 -14.43 -7.87 10.92
CA GLU A 90 -15.12 -6.93 10.03
C GLU A 90 -14.29 -5.67 9.82
N GLU A 91 -13.71 -5.12 10.89
CA GLU A 91 -12.85 -3.93 10.82
C GLU A 91 -11.60 -4.20 9.98
N LEU A 92 -10.98 -5.39 10.12
CA LEU A 92 -9.84 -5.81 9.31
C LEU A 92 -10.21 -5.92 7.82
N GLN A 93 -11.38 -6.47 7.51
CA GLN A 93 -11.87 -6.53 6.14
C GLN A 93 -12.10 -5.13 5.56
N LEU A 94 -12.75 -4.24 6.31
CA LEU A 94 -13.00 -2.85 5.87
C LEU A 94 -11.70 -2.09 5.63
N LEU A 95 -10.69 -2.29 6.49
CA LEU A 95 -9.37 -1.68 6.34
C LEU A 95 -8.69 -2.14 5.04
N ASN A 96 -8.74 -3.44 4.74
CA ASN A 96 -8.17 -3.99 3.51
C ASN A 96 -8.92 -3.49 2.25
N LEU A 97 -10.25 -3.42 2.30
CA LEU A 97 -11.05 -2.88 1.22
C LEU A 97 -10.75 -1.39 0.98
N ALA A 98 -10.64 -0.61 2.06
CA ALA A 98 -10.28 0.81 1.97
C ALA A 98 -8.89 0.98 1.32
N LYS A 99 -7.88 0.23 1.76
CA LYS A 99 -6.52 0.26 1.17
C LYS A 99 -6.54 -0.07 -0.32
N GLY A 100 -7.24 -1.12 -0.72
CA GLY A 100 -7.38 -1.48 -2.14
C GLY A 100 -8.08 -0.39 -2.95
N LYS A 101 -9.13 0.23 -2.39
CA LYS A 101 -9.84 1.32 -3.06
C LYS A 101 -9.02 2.60 -3.14
N GLU A 102 -8.22 2.93 -2.10
CA GLU A 102 -7.26 4.05 -2.11
C GLU A 102 -6.29 3.91 -3.29
N THR A 103 -5.63 2.76 -3.45
CA THR A 103 -4.71 2.49 -4.56
C THR A 103 -5.41 2.59 -5.91
N TYR A 104 -6.56 1.98 -6.05
CA TYR A 104 -7.35 2.05 -7.30
C TYR A 104 -7.68 3.49 -7.70
N LEU A 105 -8.10 4.31 -6.74
CA LEU A 105 -8.44 5.72 -7.01
C LEU A 105 -7.21 6.56 -7.34
N GLU A 106 -6.07 6.30 -6.71
CA GLU A 106 -4.80 6.96 -7.05
C GLU A 106 -4.40 6.66 -8.50
N ASP A 107 -4.48 5.39 -8.91
CA ASP A 107 -4.20 4.95 -10.29
C ASP A 107 -5.19 5.56 -11.28
N LYS A 108 -6.48 5.62 -10.93
CA LYS A 108 -7.50 6.27 -11.75
C LYS A 108 -7.18 7.75 -11.98
N ILE A 109 -6.86 8.50 -10.92
CA ILE A 109 -6.49 9.91 -11.03
C ILE A 109 -5.23 10.08 -11.89
N LEU A 110 -4.23 9.22 -11.71
CA LEU A 110 -3.02 9.25 -12.52
C LEU A 110 -3.32 8.99 -13.99
N ASN A 111 -4.20 8.05 -14.30
CA ASN A 111 -4.56 7.71 -15.68
C ASN A 111 -5.42 8.78 -16.36
N ASP A 112 -6.41 9.33 -15.65
CA ASP A 112 -7.38 10.25 -16.21
C ASP A 112 -6.84 11.70 -16.31
N PHE A 113 -6.09 12.12 -15.27
CA PHE A 113 -5.63 13.51 -15.14
C PHE A 113 -4.11 13.67 -15.27
N LYS A 114 -3.33 12.58 -15.33
CA LYS A 114 -1.86 12.57 -15.37
C LYS A 114 -1.21 13.25 -14.17
N ILE A 115 -1.89 13.21 -13.02
CA ILE A 115 -1.48 13.86 -11.78
C ILE A 115 -1.28 12.79 -10.72
N LYS A 116 -0.15 12.87 -10.00
CA LYS A 116 0.10 12.02 -8.84
C LYS A 116 -0.69 12.53 -7.65
N SER A 117 -1.35 11.62 -6.96
CA SER A 117 -2.14 11.91 -5.78
C SER A 117 -1.88 10.90 -4.67
N PHE A 118 -2.25 11.27 -3.47
CA PHE A 118 -2.34 10.40 -2.32
C PHE A 118 -3.79 10.45 -1.81
N ILE A 119 -4.40 9.29 -1.60
CA ILE A 119 -5.78 9.18 -1.15
C ILE A 119 -5.84 8.44 0.18
N GLU A 120 -6.59 8.99 1.10
CA GLU A 120 -6.92 8.37 2.39
C GLU A 120 -8.43 8.29 2.54
N ILE A 121 -8.96 7.07 2.70
CA ILE A 121 -10.37 6.79 2.93
C ILE A 121 -10.56 6.48 4.42
N ASN A 122 -11.40 7.26 5.08
CA ASN A 122 -11.83 7.03 6.46
C ASN A 122 -13.36 7.07 6.50
N ASN A 123 -14.00 5.92 6.42
CA ASN A 123 -15.46 5.77 6.32
C ASN A 123 -16.04 6.60 5.16
N ASP A 124 -16.83 7.64 5.48
CA ASP A 124 -17.45 8.52 4.47
C ASP A 124 -16.56 9.69 4.04
N ASN A 125 -15.42 9.87 4.68
CA ASN A 125 -14.51 10.97 4.39
C ASN A 125 -13.35 10.49 3.50
N ILE A 126 -13.17 11.14 2.37
CA ILE A 126 -12.08 10.88 1.42
C ILE A 126 -11.22 12.13 1.34
N LYS A 127 -9.98 11.99 1.75
CA LYS A 127 -8.99 13.05 1.65
C LYS A 127 -8.06 12.75 0.48
N VAL A 128 -7.97 13.69 -0.45
CA VAL A 128 -7.12 13.61 -1.63
C VAL A 128 -6.05 14.69 -1.54
N THR A 129 -4.79 14.30 -1.58
CA THR A 129 -3.66 15.23 -1.65
C THR A 129 -3.05 15.14 -3.05
N ILE A 130 -2.96 16.24 -3.74
CA ILE A 130 -2.49 16.34 -5.12
C ILE A 130 -1.15 17.07 -5.12
N SER A 131 -0.14 16.50 -5.81
CA SER A 131 1.12 17.17 -6.07
C SER A 131 0.94 18.14 -7.25
N SER A 132 0.63 19.38 -6.96
CA SER A 132 0.54 20.45 -7.94
C SER A 132 0.75 21.82 -7.31
N SER A 133 1.55 22.64 -7.94
CA SER A 133 1.74 24.05 -7.56
C SER A 133 0.56 24.95 -7.94
N GLU A 134 -0.28 24.50 -8.86
CA GLU A 134 -1.44 25.25 -9.32
C GLU A 134 -2.70 24.83 -8.57
N HIS A 135 -3.27 25.77 -7.82
CA HIS A 135 -4.56 25.61 -7.16
C HIS A 135 -5.70 25.83 -8.18
N ASN A 136 -6.09 24.77 -8.89
CA ASN A 136 -7.13 24.84 -9.90
C ASN A 136 -8.45 24.24 -9.38
N SER A 137 -9.43 25.11 -9.10
CA SER A 137 -10.75 24.69 -8.61
C SER A 137 -11.53 23.85 -9.63
N GLU A 138 -11.35 24.08 -10.94
CA GLU A 138 -12.00 23.28 -11.98
C GLU A 138 -11.46 21.84 -11.97
N LEU A 139 -10.14 21.69 -11.88
CA LEU A 139 -9.48 20.39 -11.75
C LEU A 139 -9.92 19.67 -10.49
N ALA A 140 -9.96 20.37 -9.34
CA ALA A 140 -10.44 19.80 -8.09
C ALA A 140 -11.87 19.25 -8.23
N ASN A 141 -12.77 20.03 -8.85
CA ASN A 141 -14.14 19.61 -9.09
C ASN A 141 -14.24 18.38 -10.02
N LYS A 142 -13.43 18.31 -11.07
CA LYS A 142 -13.38 17.14 -11.96
C LYS A 142 -12.92 15.89 -11.22
N ILE A 143 -11.89 16.01 -10.41
CA ILE A 143 -11.37 14.89 -9.59
C ILE A 143 -12.42 14.46 -8.55
N MET A 144 -13.07 15.40 -7.86
CA MET A 144 -14.13 15.07 -6.91
C MET A 144 -15.27 14.29 -7.55
N ARG A 145 -15.70 14.68 -8.75
CA ARG A 145 -16.74 13.96 -9.50
C ARG A 145 -16.29 12.56 -9.90
N SER A 146 -15.09 12.44 -10.47
CA SER A 146 -14.52 11.15 -10.87
C SER A 146 -14.41 10.18 -9.69
N ILE A 147 -14.04 10.67 -8.50
CA ILE A 147 -14.02 9.85 -7.28
C ILE A 147 -15.44 9.51 -6.84
N GLN A 148 -16.38 10.48 -6.84
CA GLN A 148 -17.76 10.24 -6.39
C GLN A 148 -18.47 9.20 -7.23
N GLU A 149 -18.18 9.11 -8.54
CA GLU A 149 -18.74 8.11 -9.47
C GLU A 149 -18.38 6.66 -9.08
N GLU A 150 -17.29 6.49 -8.34
CA GLU A 150 -16.84 5.19 -7.86
C GLU A 150 -17.56 4.70 -6.58
N PHE A 151 -18.44 5.53 -6.04
CA PHE A 151 -19.21 5.22 -4.84
C PHE A 151 -20.71 5.38 -5.10
N LYS A 152 -21.47 4.41 -4.64
CA LYS A 152 -22.95 4.46 -4.72
C LYS A 152 -23.53 5.51 -3.77
N GLU A 153 -22.88 5.71 -2.63
CA GLU A 153 -23.29 6.65 -1.60
C GLU A 153 -22.49 7.94 -1.72
N LYS A 154 -23.09 9.04 -1.26
CA LYS A 154 -22.41 10.34 -1.24
C LYS A 154 -21.28 10.31 -0.22
N LYS A 155 -20.06 10.64 -0.67
CA LYS A 155 -18.88 10.75 0.17
C LYS A 155 -18.47 12.21 0.37
N ASN A 156 -17.86 12.49 1.53
CA ASN A 156 -17.26 13.79 1.83
C ASN A 156 -15.86 13.85 1.28
N ILE A 157 -15.68 14.41 0.08
CA ILE A 157 -14.40 14.45 -0.61
C ILE A 157 -13.74 15.79 -0.37
N THR A 158 -12.52 15.79 0.15
CA THR A 158 -11.71 17.00 0.36
C THR A 158 -10.45 16.89 -0.47
N ILE A 159 -10.13 17.93 -1.25
CA ILE A 159 -8.91 18.00 -2.05
C ILE A 159 -7.96 19.03 -1.46
N LYS A 160 -6.70 18.63 -1.28
CA LYS A 160 -5.60 19.48 -0.85
C LYS A 160 -4.54 19.50 -1.94
N PHE A 161 -4.06 20.68 -2.29
CA PHE A 161 -2.91 20.85 -3.17
C PHE A 161 -1.66 21.02 -2.31
N GLU A 162 -0.62 20.28 -2.65
CA GLU A 162 0.71 20.37 -2.03
C GLU A 162 1.73 20.69 -3.12
N SER A 163 2.50 21.73 -2.88
CA SER A 163 3.60 22.21 -3.74
C SER A 163 4.95 21.79 -3.18
#